data_80fc9bce813893e5917da69a73869614
#
_entry.id   80fc9bce813893e5917da69a73869614
#
_cell.length_a   1.000
_cell.length_b   1.000
_cell.length_c   1.000
_cell.angle_alpha   90.00
_cell.angle_beta   90.00
_cell.angle_gamma   90.00
#
_symmetry.space_group_name_H-M   'P 1'
#
loop_
_entity.id
_entity.type
_entity.pdbx_description
1 polymer ?
#
loop_
_entity_poly.entity_id
_entity_poly.type
_entity_poly.pdbx_seq_one_letter_code
_entity_poly.pdbx_strand_id
1 'polypeptide(L)'
;MVKDGDTIVVWFSCGAASAVAVKLIQRCYGHRCNVRVVNNFIKQEDADNRRFHDDVQRWVGVEFENAANSEYPAGDCKEVWDKRGFMSGVHGAPCTTHLKKKARQEWEDSNPHDWMVMGFTANEQKRHDNFVLTERSNLLPILIEAGLTKQDCFQLIADAGIELPLMYRLGYPNANCIGCVKATSPTYWNHVRKVHPEVFADRADQSRRIGCKLVRVNGEHVYLDELDPLAKGRPMKSLKMPECTIF
;
A
#
# COMPACT_ATOMS: atom_id res chain seq x y z
N MET A 1 -3.67 24.91 9.63
CA MET A 1 -5.06 24.57 10.06
C MET A 1 -5.93 24.59 8.82
N VAL A 2 -6.75 23.56 8.61
CA VAL A 2 -7.65 23.44 7.45
C VAL A 2 -8.70 24.55 7.47
N LYS A 3 -8.88 25.24 6.34
CA LYS A 3 -9.86 26.33 6.14
C LYS A 3 -11.01 25.85 5.27
N ASP A 4 -12.12 26.57 5.33
CA ASP A 4 -13.24 26.33 4.44
C ASP A 4 -12.85 26.62 2.98
N GLY A 5 -13.20 25.71 2.08
CA GLY A 5 -12.81 25.77 0.68
C GLY A 5 -11.48 25.11 0.33
N ASP A 6 -10.66 24.73 1.33
CA ASP A 6 -9.42 24.01 1.07
C ASP A 6 -9.67 22.72 0.27
N THR A 7 -8.73 22.36 -0.59
CA THR A 7 -8.71 21.06 -1.29
C THR A 7 -7.85 20.06 -0.51
N ILE A 8 -8.46 18.95 -0.12
CA ILE A 8 -7.81 17.86 0.63
C ILE A 8 -7.73 16.63 -0.25
N VAL A 9 -6.52 16.17 -0.55
CA VAL A 9 -6.27 14.95 -1.34
C VAL A 9 -5.95 13.78 -0.42
N VAL A 10 -6.72 12.70 -0.54
CA VAL A 10 -6.49 11.46 0.22
C VAL A 10 -5.94 10.37 -0.70
N TRP A 11 -4.72 9.92 -0.45
CA TRP A 11 -4.09 8.83 -1.20
C TRP A 11 -4.58 7.48 -0.68
N PHE A 12 -5.45 6.87 -1.46
CA PHE A 12 -6.04 5.56 -1.15
C PHE A 12 -5.22 4.44 -1.76
N SER A 13 -4.73 3.52 -0.94
CA SER A 13 -3.85 2.42 -1.34
C SER A 13 -4.50 1.03 -1.26
N CYS A 14 -5.82 0.94 -1.30
CA CYS A 14 -6.60 -0.29 -1.11
C CYS A 14 -6.28 -1.04 0.21
N GLY A 15 -5.69 -0.36 1.19
CA GLY A 15 -5.46 -0.88 2.54
C GLY A 15 -6.46 -0.33 3.55
N ALA A 16 -6.69 -1.07 4.64
CA ALA A 16 -7.67 -0.70 5.66
C ALA A 16 -7.42 0.69 6.27
N ALA A 17 -6.17 1.02 6.59
CA ALA A 17 -5.84 2.33 7.17
C ALA A 17 -6.17 3.49 6.20
N SER A 18 -5.86 3.36 4.91
CA SER A 18 -6.21 4.40 3.93
C SER A 18 -7.72 4.51 3.71
N ALA A 19 -8.46 3.41 3.79
CA ALA A 19 -9.94 3.43 3.69
C ALA A 19 -10.57 4.21 4.85
N VAL A 20 -10.12 3.96 6.08
CA VAL A 20 -10.60 4.70 7.25
C VAL A 20 -10.18 6.17 7.20
N ALA A 21 -8.95 6.47 6.72
CA ALA A 21 -8.52 7.86 6.53
C ALA A 21 -9.45 8.62 5.56
N VAL A 22 -9.80 8.01 4.41
CA VAL A 22 -10.79 8.59 3.46
C VAL A 22 -12.12 8.87 4.16
N LYS A 23 -12.66 7.87 4.89
CA LYS A 23 -13.95 8.01 5.59
C LYS A 23 -13.94 9.14 6.62
N LEU A 24 -12.86 9.24 7.41
CA LEU A 24 -12.73 10.29 8.42
C LEU A 24 -12.60 11.68 7.79
N ILE A 25 -11.78 11.83 6.75
CA ILE A 25 -11.64 13.11 6.04
C ILE A 25 -12.99 13.53 5.45
N GLN A 26 -13.70 12.64 4.78
CA GLN A 26 -15.01 12.94 4.23
C GLN A 26 -16.01 13.34 5.32
N ARG A 27 -16.01 12.65 6.45
CA ARG A 27 -16.89 12.96 7.59
C ARG A 27 -16.55 14.32 8.24
N CYS A 28 -15.25 14.60 8.45
CA CYS A 28 -14.83 15.79 9.18
C CYS A 28 -14.77 17.05 8.32
N TYR A 29 -14.51 16.91 7.03
CA TYR A 29 -14.23 18.05 6.16
C TYR A 29 -15.08 18.10 4.89
N GLY A 30 -15.73 17.00 4.48
CA GLY A 30 -16.48 16.94 3.21
C GLY A 30 -17.64 17.93 3.08
N HIS A 31 -18.13 18.49 4.18
CA HIS A 31 -19.19 19.50 4.19
C HIS A 31 -18.67 20.93 3.94
N ARG A 32 -17.36 21.18 4.02
CA ARG A 32 -16.76 22.52 3.92
C ARG A 32 -15.48 22.58 3.08
N CYS A 33 -14.91 21.44 2.68
CA CYS A 33 -13.70 21.34 1.86
C CYS A 33 -13.97 20.51 0.62
N ASN A 34 -13.13 20.72 -0.41
CA ASN A 34 -13.13 19.87 -1.60
C ASN A 34 -12.29 18.62 -1.32
N VAL A 35 -12.94 17.48 -1.05
CA VAL A 35 -12.23 16.21 -0.77
C VAL A 35 -12.11 15.41 -2.05
N ARG A 36 -10.86 15.13 -2.44
CA ARG A 36 -10.51 14.28 -3.60
C ARG A 36 -9.81 13.01 -3.12
N VAL A 37 -10.21 11.88 -3.65
CA VAL A 37 -9.60 10.59 -3.30
C VAL A 37 -8.90 10.02 -4.52
N VAL A 38 -7.61 9.70 -4.38
CA VAL A 38 -6.77 9.28 -5.50
C VAL A 38 -6.14 7.91 -5.20
N ASN A 39 -6.26 7.00 -6.15
CA ASN A 39 -5.62 5.68 -6.10
C ASN A 39 -4.52 5.57 -7.17
N ASN A 40 -3.45 4.83 -6.86
CA ASN A 40 -2.49 4.38 -7.87
C ASN A 40 -2.74 2.90 -8.16
N PHE A 41 -3.21 2.57 -9.33
CA PHE A 41 -3.33 1.18 -9.75
C PHE A 41 -1.96 0.53 -9.95
N ILE A 42 -1.75 -0.63 -9.33
CA ILE A 42 -0.56 -1.47 -9.52
C ILE A 42 -1.01 -2.86 -9.95
N LYS A 43 -0.56 -3.29 -11.11
CA LYS A 43 -0.98 -4.56 -11.74
C LYS A 43 -0.67 -5.80 -10.89
N GLN A 44 0.36 -5.76 -10.06
CA GLN A 44 0.77 -6.87 -9.20
C GLN A 44 0.04 -6.92 -7.84
N GLU A 45 -0.89 -6.01 -7.59
CA GLU A 45 -1.77 -6.10 -6.42
C GLU A 45 -2.82 -7.20 -6.65
N ASP A 46 -3.39 -7.73 -5.56
CA ASP A 46 -4.44 -8.74 -5.64
C ASP A 46 -5.69 -8.18 -6.33
N ALA A 47 -6.36 -8.98 -7.16
CA ALA A 47 -7.55 -8.56 -7.88
C ALA A 47 -8.69 -8.13 -6.93
N ASP A 48 -8.77 -8.71 -5.72
CA ASP A 48 -9.74 -8.34 -4.70
C ASP A 48 -9.59 -6.90 -4.21
N ASN A 49 -8.41 -6.27 -4.41
CA ASN A 49 -8.26 -4.85 -4.13
C ASN A 49 -9.21 -3.97 -4.95
N ARG A 50 -9.69 -4.44 -6.12
CA ARG A 50 -10.71 -3.72 -6.92
C ARG A 50 -12.08 -3.78 -6.28
N ARG A 51 -12.49 -4.96 -5.79
CA ARG A 51 -13.72 -5.08 -4.99
C ARG A 51 -13.67 -4.14 -3.79
N PHE A 52 -12.58 -4.20 -3.03
CA PHE A 52 -12.41 -3.35 -1.85
C PHE A 52 -12.38 -1.85 -2.19
N HIS A 53 -11.77 -1.47 -3.32
CA HIS A 53 -11.81 -0.11 -3.83
C HIS A 53 -13.26 0.35 -4.04
N ASP A 54 -14.06 -0.44 -4.74
CA ASP A 54 -15.45 -0.10 -5.08
C ASP A 54 -16.35 -0.08 -3.83
N ASP A 55 -16.12 -1.00 -2.88
CA ASP A 55 -16.82 -1.03 -1.59
C ASP A 55 -16.54 0.24 -0.78
N VAL A 56 -15.27 0.65 -0.70
CA VAL A 56 -14.89 1.87 0.02
C VAL A 56 -15.43 3.12 -0.69
N GLN A 57 -15.39 3.18 -2.02
CA GLN A 57 -15.96 4.29 -2.78
C GLN A 57 -17.44 4.45 -2.49
N ARG A 58 -18.22 3.36 -2.49
CA ARG A 58 -19.64 3.37 -2.10
C ARG A 58 -19.85 3.80 -0.64
N TRP A 59 -19.03 3.28 0.27
CA TRP A 59 -19.13 3.62 1.70
C TRP A 59 -18.87 5.09 2.00
N VAL A 60 -17.95 5.68 1.25
CA VAL A 60 -17.58 7.10 1.43
C VAL A 60 -18.53 8.02 0.68
N GLY A 61 -19.05 7.61 -0.48
CA GLY A 61 -19.94 8.39 -1.33
C GLY A 61 -19.21 9.46 -2.15
N VAL A 62 -17.92 9.23 -2.46
CA VAL A 62 -17.08 10.12 -3.29
C VAL A 62 -16.45 9.30 -4.40
N GLU A 63 -16.42 9.81 -5.61
CA GLU A 63 -15.74 9.17 -6.73
C GLU A 63 -14.23 9.20 -6.55
N PHE A 64 -13.56 8.06 -6.87
CA PHE A 64 -12.12 7.93 -6.73
C PHE A 64 -11.42 8.12 -8.07
N GLU A 65 -10.41 8.96 -8.06
CA GLU A 65 -9.56 9.23 -9.21
C GLU A 65 -8.41 8.21 -9.29
N ASN A 66 -7.85 8.04 -10.47
CA ASN A 66 -6.67 7.21 -10.67
C ASN A 66 -5.48 8.05 -11.11
N ALA A 67 -4.36 7.91 -10.41
CA ALA A 67 -3.09 8.49 -10.82
C ALA A 67 -2.18 7.40 -11.39
N ALA A 68 -1.63 7.65 -12.57
CA ALA A 68 -0.69 6.76 -13.23
C ALA A 68 0.58 7.53 -13.62
N ASN A 69 1.70 6.83 -13.65
CA ASN A 69 2.94 7.41 -14.17
C ASN A 69 2.93 7.41 -15.71
N SER A 70 3.29 8.51 -16.33
CA SER A 70 3.27 8.68 -17.79
C SER A 70 4.20 7.71 -18.54
N GLU A 71 5.33 7.35 -17.96
CA GLU A 71 6.29 6.38 -18.51
C GLU A 71 5.80 4.93 -18.40
N TYR A 72 4.94 4.64 -17.39
CA TYR A 72 4.44 3.29 -17.07
C TYR A 72 2.93 3.32 -16.79
N PRO A 73 2.10 3.67 -17.77
CA PRO A 73 0.67 3.90 -17.58
C PRO A 73 -0.11 2.64 -17.16
N ALA A 74 0.41 1.46 -17.48
CA ALA A 74 -0.19 0.19 -17.08
C ALA A 74 0.01 -0.16 -15.61
N GLY A 75 0.82 0.59 -14.85
CA GLY A 75 1.14 0.31 -13.46
C GLY A 75 1.86 -1.03 -13.26
N ASP A 76 2.60 -1.50 -14.26
CA ASP A 76 3.24 -2.83 -14.23
C ASP A 76 4.65 -2.76 -13.60
N CYS A 77 4.78 -3.36 -12.41
CA CYS A 77 6.08 -3.44 -11.73
C CYS A 77 7.12 -4.23 -12.54
N LYS A 78 6.70 -5.25 -13.31
CA LYS A 78 7.61 -6.11 -14.07
C LYS A 78 8.27 -5.29 -15.19
N GLU A 79 7.50 -4.48 -15.89
CA GLU A 79 7.99 -3.57 -16.91
C GLU A 79 9.03 -2.59 -16.32
N VAL A 80 8.74 -2.03 -15.14
CA VAL A 80 9.69 -1.12 -14.47
C VAL A 80 10.99 -1.82 -14.13
N TRP A 81 10.94 -3.04 -13.60
CA TRP A 81 12.15 -3.77 -13.22
C TRP A 81 12.97 -4.17 -14.44
N ASP A 82 12.34 -4.63 -15.50
CA ASP A 82 13.01 -5.01 -16.75
C ASP A 82 13.69 -3.80 -17.41
N LYS A 83 12.97 -2.68 -17.52
CA LYS A 83 13.52 -1.43 -18.09
C LYS A 83 14.67 -0.84 -17.27
N ARG A 84 14.62 -0.98 -15.93
CA ARG A 84 15.64 -0.43 -15.03
C ARG A 84 16.78 -1.39 -14.73
N GLY A 85 16.68 -2.66 -15.14
CA GLY A 85 17.65 -3.71 -14.82
C GLY A 85 17.84 -3.92 -13.33
N PHE A 86 16.82 -3.62 -12.50
CA PHE A 86 16.91 -3.59 -11.05
C PHE A 86 15.55 -3.79 -10.38
N MET A 87 15.49 -4.57 -9.31
CA MET A 87 14.23 -4.87 -8.60
C MET A 87 14.16 -4.21 -7.22
N SER A 88 15.19 -4.35 -6.41
CA SER A 88 15.23 -3.80 -5.04
C SER A 88 16.65 -3.74 -4.49
N GLY A 89 16.93 -2.79 -3.60
CA GLY A 89 18.20 -2.63 -2.90
C GLY A 89 18.13 -1.62 -1.77
N VAL A 90 19.29 -1.17 -1.29
CA VAL A 90 19.39 -0.22 -0.14
C VAL A 90 18.63 1.09 -0.36
N HIS A 91 18.51 1.55 -1.59
CA HIS A 91 17.76 2.77 -1.95
C HIS A 91 16.29 2.50 -2.27
N GLY A 92 15.78 1.29 -1.99
CA GLY A 92 14.40 0.89 -2.23
C GLY A 92 14.20 0.17 -3.57
N ALA A 93 12.99 0.23 -4.10
CA ALA A 93 12.59 -0.47 -5.32
C ALA A 93 12.13 0.54 -6.39
N PRO A 94 12.56 0.41 -7.65
CA PRO A 94 12.22 1.34 -8.73
C PRO A 94 10.70 1.40 -8.98
N CYS A 95 9.95 0.31 -8.79
CA CYS A 95 8.49 0.34 -8.87
C CYS A 95 7.87 1.30 -7.84
N THR A 96 8.43 1.43 -6.63
CA THR A 96 7.97 2.44 -5.66
C THR A 96 8.24 3.86 -6.16
N THR A 97 9.41 4.09 -6.74
CA THR A 97 9.79 5.40 -7.27
C THR A 97 8.91 5.80 -8.45
N HIS A 98 8.77 4.92 -9.45
CA HIS A 98 8.06 5.25 -10.68
C HIS A 98 6.53 5.16 -10.52
N LEU A 99 6.02 4.01 -10.03
CA LEU A 99 4.58 3.77 -10.02
C LEU A 99 3.85 4.42 -8.85
N LYS A 100 4.57 4.85 -7.79
CA LYS A 100 3.93 5.51 -6.63
C LYS A 100 4.39 6.95 -6.46
N LYS A 101 5.70 7.20 -6.28
CA LYS A 101 6.19 8.56 -6.00
C LYS A 101 6.07 9.48 -7.21
N LYS A 102 6.54 9.06 -8.40
CA LYS A 102 6.44 9.86 -9.61
C LYS A 102 5.00 9.98 -10.10
N ALA A 103 4.22 8.90 -10.09
CA ALA A 103 2.80 8.96 -10.44
C ALA A 103 2.04 9.97 -9.57
N ARG A 104 2.33 9.96 -8.26
CA ARG A 104 1.79 10.96 -7.33
C ARG A 104 2.23 12.38 -7.70
N GLN A 105 3.53 12.57 -7.95
CA GLN A 105 4.07 13.89 -8.32
C GLN A 105 3.43 14.43 -9.61
N GLU A 106 3.37 13.61 -10.67
CA GLU A 106 2.76 14.00 -11.95
C GLU A 106 1.28 14.39 -11.78
N TRP A 107 0.55 13.65 -10.94
CA TRP A 107 -0.84 13.99 -10.64
C TRP A 107 -0.94 15.29 -9.83
N GLU A 108 -0.11 15.48 -8.79
CA GLU A 108 -0.07 16.69 -7.95
C GLU A 108 0.31 17.94 -8.76
N ASP A 109 1.25 17.84 -9.69
CA ASP A 109 1.68 18.95 -10.55
C ASP A 109 0.52 19.51 -11.42
N SER A 110 -0.44 18.65 -11.76
CA SER A 110 -1.62 19.02 -12.53
C SER A 110 -2.86 19.31 -11.68
N ASN A 111 -2.79 19.05 -10.37
CA ASN A 111 -3.92 19.11 -9.45
C ASN A 111 -3.52 19.81 -8.14
N PRO A 112 -3.48 21.16 -8.14
CA PRO A 112 -3.16 21.93 -6.93
C PRO A 112 -4.08 21.56 -5.77
N HIS A 113 -3.52 21.44 -4.58
CA HIS A 113 -4.24 21.11 -3.35
C HIS A 113 -3.54 21.70 -2.11
N ASP A 114 -4.30 21.97 -1.07
CA ASP A 114 -3.81 22.58 0.16
C ASP A 114 -3.25 21.53 1.11
N TRP A 115 -3.93 20.37 1.19
CA TRP A 115 -3.61 19.32 2.15
C TRP A 115 -3.56 17.95 1.50
N MET A 116 -2.68 17.11 2.05
CA MET A 116 -2.57 15.71 1.68
C MET A 116 -2.83 14.80 2.87
N VAL A 117 -3.39 13.63 2.63
CA VAL A 117 -3.63 12.59 3.63
C VAL A 117 -3.09 11.26 3.16
N MET A 118 -2.43 10.55 4.06
CA MET A 118 -2.01 9.16 3.89
C MET A 118 -2.46 8.34 5.10
N GLY A 119 -2.63 7.04 4.92
CA GLY A 119 -3.07 6.12 5.96
C GLY A 119 -1.98 5.80 6.99
N PHE A 120 -1.33 6.80 7.58
CA PHE A 120 -0.43 6.61 8.72
C PHE A 120 -1.24 6.45 10.00
N THR A 121 -1.15 5.27 10.63
CA THR A 121 -1.84 4.94 11.88
C THR A 121 -1.09 5.49 13.11
N ALA A 122 -1.73 5.49 14.27
CA ALA A 122 -1.15 5.98 15.53
C ALA A 122 0.24 5.38 15.84
N ASN A 123 0.46 4.13 15.45
CA ASN A 123 1.74 3.45 15.64
C ASN A 123 2.82 3.83 14.62
N GLU A 124 2.51 4.69 13.64
CA GLU A 124 3.41 5.09 12.56
C GLU A 124 3.86 6.57 12.67
N GLN A 125 3.78 7.18 13.86
CA GLN A 125 4.17 8.58 14.09
C GLN A 125 5.55 8.91 13.49
N LYS A 126 6.58 8.13 13.80
CA LYS A 126 7.94 8.35 13.26
C LYS A 126 8.00 8.32 11.73
N ARG A 127 7.16 7.49 11.10
CA ARG A 127 7.10 7.38 9.65
C ARG A 127 6.40 8.60 9.04
N HIS A 128 5.35 9.08 9.70
CA HIS A 128 4.67 10.34 9.37
C HIS A 128 5.66 11.51 9.45
N ASP A 129 6.36 11.68 10.58
CA ASP A 129 7.27 12.80 10.79
C ASP A 129 8.41 12.82 9.77
N ASN A 130 8.98 11.66 9.47
CA ASN A 130 9.96 11.51 8.39
C ASN A 130 9.39 11.93 7.03
N PHE A 131 8.15 11.55 6.72
CA PHE A 131 7.51 11.90 5.46
C PHE A 131 7.30 13.43 5.36
N VAL A 132 6.85 14.05 6.43
CA VAL A 132 6.68 15.53 6.52
C VAL A 132 8.01 16.25 6.26
N LEU A 133 9.10 15.75 6.82
CA LEU A 133 10.43 16.35 6.67
C LEU A 133 11.04 16.13 5.27
N THR A 134 10.76 15.01 4.62
CA THR A 134 11.50 14.59 3.43
C THR A 134 10.69 14.65 2.13
N GLU A 135 9.37 14.65 2.21
CA GLU A 135 8.52 14.60 1.01
C GLU A 135 7.49 15.74 0.94
N ARG A 136 6.61 15.88 1.94
CA ARG A 136 5.49 16.85 1.91
C ARG A 136 5.17 17.39 3.28
N SER A 137 5.26 18.70 3.45
CA SER A 137 4.98 19.39 4.73
C SER A 137 3.49 19.59 5.03
N ASN A 138 2.62 19.49 4.01
CA ASN A 138 1.17 19.71 4.12
C ASN A 138 0.36 18.42 4.39
N LEU A 139 0.94 17.47 5.13
CA LEU A 139 0.32 16.20 5.46
C LEU A 139 -0.57 16.31 6.71
N LEU A 140 -1.85 15.91 6.59
CA LEU A 140 -2.78 15.82 7.72
C LEU A 140 -2.72 14.44 8.37
N PRO A 141 -2.38 14.33 9.66
CA PRO A 141 -2.22 13.05 10.36
C PRO A 141 -3.54 12.52 10.95
N ILE A 142 -4.60 12.43 10.18
CA ILE A 142 -5.97 12.20 10.64
C ILE A 142 -6.14 10.93 11.51
N LEU A 143 -5.46 9.82 11.16
CA LEU A 143 -5.56 8.59 11.97
C LEU A 143 -4.71 8.68 13.24
N ILE A 144 -3.59 9.41 13.19
CA ILE A 144 -2.72 9.63 14.35
C ILE A 144 -3.44 10.50 15.37
N GLU A 145 -4.02 11.62 14.93
CA GLU A 145 -4.83 12.52 15.77
C GLU A 145 -6.04 11.82 16.39
N ALA A 146 -6.66 10.90 15.65
CA ALA A 146 -7.75 10.07 16.15
C ALA A 146 -7.27 8.90 17.05
N GLY A 147 -5.97 8.70 17.23
CA GLY A 147 -5.41 7.61 18.02
C GLY A 147 -5.63 6.22 17.43
N LEU A 148 -5.98 6.13 16.13
CA LEU A 148 -6.38 4.86 15.52
C LEU A 148 -5.18 4.01 15.10
N THR A 149 -5.17 2.78 15.59
CA THR A 149 -4.24 1.73 15.17
C THR A 149 -4.76 1.02 13.92
N LYS A 150 -3.92 0.19 13.31
CA LYS A 150 -4.37 -0.63 12.18
C LYS A 150 -5.46 -1.64 12.56
N GLN A 151 -5.45 -2.13 13.79
CA GLN A 151 -6.47 -3.03 14.29
C GLN A 151 -7.82 -2.31 14.41
N ASP A 152 -7.82 -1.06 14.89
CA ASP A 152 -9.04 -0.24 14.95
C ASP A 152 -9.59 0.04 13.53
N CYS A 153 -8.71 0.27 12.56
CA CYS A 153 -9.13 0.40 11.17
C CYS A 153 -9.80 -0.87 10.63
N PHE A 154 -9.32 -2.06 11.01
CA PHE A 154 -9.96 -3.32 10.64
C PHE A 154 -11.36 -3.43 11.21
N GLN A 155 -11.52 -3.09 12.48
CA GLN A 155 -12.82 -3.13 13.15
C GLN A 155 -13.81 -2.15 12.52
N LEU A 156 -13.39 -0.90 12.28
CA LEU A 156 -14.25 0.12 11.65
C LEU A 156 -14.76 -0.28 10.26
N ILE A 157 -13.94 -1.01 9.49
CA ILE A 157 -14.35 -1.52 8.16
C ILE A 157 -15.34 -2.66 8.32
N ALA A 158 -15.09 -3.59 9.26
CA ALA A 158 -16.00 -4.69 9.56
C ALA A 158 -17.35 -4.19 10.08
N ASP A 159 -17.35 -3.19 10.99
CA ASP A 159 -18.57 -2.56 11.51
C ASP A 159 -19.39 -1.84 10.41
N ALA A 160 -18.72 -1.42 9.35
CA ALA A 160 -19.39 -0.89 8.15
C ALA A 160 -19.93 -1.98 7.21
N GLY A 161 -19.80 -3.25 7.55
CA GLY A 161 -20.22 -4.38 6.72
C GLY A 161 -19.34 -4.60 5.48
N ILE A 162 -18.12 -4.05 5.47
CA ILE A 162 -17.19 -4.17 4.35
C ILE A 162 -16.19 -5.28 4.64
N GLU A 163 -16.08 -6.20 3.70
CA GLU A 163 -15.10 -7.27 3.78
C GLU A 163 -13.68 -6.74 3.53
N LEU A 164 -12.75 -7.03 4.46
CA LEU A 164 -11.35 -6.65 4.31
C LEU A 164 -10.70 -7.30 3.08
N PRO A 165 -9.70 -6.65 2.45
CA PRO A 165 -8.94 -7.23 1.34
C PRO A 165 -8.47 -8.66 1.60
N LEU A 166 -8.59 -9.52 0.58
CA LEU A 166 -8.22 -10.93 0.63
C LEU A 166 -6.80 -11.14 1.18
N MET A 167 -5.88 -10.27 0.86
CA MET A 167 -4.49 -10.35 1.33
C MET A 167 -4.38 -10.44 2.85
N TYR A 168 -5.23 -9.75 3.61
CA TYR A 168 -5.23 -9.87 5.07
C TYR A 168 -5.73 -11.24 5.55
N ARG A 169 -6.76 -11.77 4.89
CA ARG A 169 -7.29 -13.13 5.17
C ARG A 169 -6.29 -14.23 4.83
N LEU A 170 -5.46 -14.00 3.83
CA LEU A 170 -4.35 -14.88 3.45
C LEU A 170 -3.11 -14.72 4.36
N GLY A 171 -3.19 -13.93 5.43
CA GLY A 171 -2.13 -13.76 6.44
C GLY A 171 -1.06 -12.73 6.07
N TYR A 172 -1.25 -11.92 5.03
CA TYR A 172 -0.33 -10.83 4.74
C TYR A 172 -0.60 -9.62 5.67
N PRO A 173 0.46 -8.91 6.10
CA PRO A 173 0.29 -7.76 6.97
C PRO A 173 -0.26 -6.51 6.25
N ASN A 174 -0.27 -6.50 4.93
CA ASN A 174 -0.71 -5.38 4.09
C ASN A 174 -1.32 -5.87 2.78
N ALA A 175 -2.25 -5.11 2.22
CA ALA A 175 -2.81 -5.31 0.87
C ALA A 175 -1.87 -4.72 -0.21
N ASN A 176 -0.59 -5.06 -0.16
CA ASN A 176 0.42 -4.64 -1.14
C ASN A 176 0.48 -5.61 -2.32
N CYS A 177 1.35 -5.30 -3.30
CA CYS A 177 1.68 -6.24 -4.39
C CYS A 177 2.05 -7.62 -3.85
N ILE A 178 1.50 -8.67 -4.47
CA ILE A 178 1.87 -10.06 -4.20
C ILE A 178 3.34 -10.26 -4.60
N GLY A 179 4.14 -10.87 -3.74
CA GLY A 179 5.58 -11.01 -3.97
C GLY A 179 6.30 -9.65 -4.02
N CYS A 180 6.04 -8.78 -3.04
CA CYS A 180 6.68 -7.47 -2.97
C CYS A 180 8.20 -7.58 -2.82
N VAL A 181 8.94 -7.07 -3.80
CA VAL A 181 10.42 -7.16 -3.89
C VAL A 181 11.17 -6.42 -2.79
N LYS A 182 10.50 -5.59 -1.98
CA LYS A 182 11.10 -4.96 -0.80
C LYS A 182 11.14 -5.89 0.42
N ALA A 183 10.46 -7.02 0.37
CA ALA A 183 10.50 -8.01 1.42
C ALA A 183 11.76 -8.87 1.26
N THR A 184 12.57 -8.96 2.32
CA THR A 184 13.81 -9.74 2.33
C THR A 184 13.74 -10.97 3.22
N SER A 185 12.64 -11.15 3.99
CA SER A 185 12.51 -12.25 4.93
C SER A 185 12.20 -13.58 4.23
N PRO A 186 12.94 -14.67 4.55
CA PRO A 186 12.59 -16.04 4.13
C PRO A 186 11.15 -16.43 4.49
N THR A 187 10.67 -16.04 5.67
CA THR A 187 9.29 -16.31 6.12
C THR A 187 8.26 -15.73 5.17
N TYR A 188 8.46 -14.48 4.71
CA TYR A 188 7.56 -13.85 3.75
C TYR A 188 7.58 -14.59 2.39
N TRP A 189 8.76 -14.89 1.86
CA TRP A 189 8.86 -15.51 0.55
C TRP A 189 8.40 -16.97 0.54
N ASN A 190 8.61 -17.71 1.63
CA ASN A 190 8.04 -19.05 1.78
C ASN A 190 6.52 -19.02 1.96
N HIS A 191 5.97 -17.96 2.56
CA HIS A 191 4.52 -17.72 2.54
C HIS A 191 4.01 -17.44 1.13
N VAL A 192 4.67 -16.57 0.35
CA VAL A 192 4.33 -16.34 -1.07
C VAL A 192 4.38 -17.65 -1.87
N ARG A 193 5.44 -18.45 -1.69
CA ARG A 193 5.57 -19.78 -2.34
C ARG A 193 4.40 -20.69 -2.04
N LYS A 194 3.90 -20.67 -0.80
CA LYS A 194 2.77 -21.51 -0.36
C LYS A 194 1.42 -21.01 -0.90
N VAL A 195 1.18 -19.72 -0.88
CA VAL A 195 -0.14 -19.12 -1.14
C VAL A 195 -0.31 -18.70 -2.61
N HIS A 196 0.79 -18.26 -3.24
CA HIS A 196 0.83 -17.80 -4.63
C HIS A 196 2.05 -18.40 -5.35
N PRO A 197 2.07 -19.73 -5.58
CA PRO A 197 3.24 -20.41 -6.14
C PRO A 197 3.63 -19.90 -7.53
N GLU A 198 2.66 -19.54 -8.35
CA GLU A 198 2.88 -18.96 -9.69
C GLU A 198 3.59 -17.60 -9.62
N VAL A 199 3.21 -16.74 -8.64
CA VAL A 199 3.87 -15.44 -8.43
C VAL A 199 5.28 -15.64 -7.88
N PHE A 200 5.47 -16.64 -7.02
CA PHE A 200 6.80 -16.97 -6.51
C PHE A 200 7.74 -17.40 -7.65
N ALA A 201 7.28 -18.31 -8.52
CA ALA A 201 8.04 -18.80 -9.68
C ALA A 201 8.37 -17.66 -10.66
N ASP A 202 7.38 -16.87 -11.06
CA ASP A 202 7.56 -15.71 -11.93
C ASP A 202 8.58 -14.71 -11.35
N ARG A 203 8.54 -14.50 -10.04
CA ARG A 203 9.45 -13.58 -9.36
C ARG A 203 10.87 -14.15 -9.25
N ALA A 204 10.99 -15.48 -9.09
CA ALA A 204 12.29 -16.17 -9.09
C ALA A 204 12.96 -16.04 -10.47
N ASP A 205 12.25 -16.33 -11.54
CA ASP A 205 12.75 -16.21 -12.91
C ASP A 205 13.20 -14.79 -13.23
N GLN A 206 12.36 -13.79 -12.92
CA GLN A 206 12.68 -12.39 -13.17
C GLN A 206 13.87 -11.92 -12.34
N SER A 207 13.94 -12.32 -11.05
CA SER A 207 15.06 -11.96 -10.17
C SER A 207 16.38 -12.54 -10.66
N ARG A 208 16.36 -13.78 -11.18
CA ARG A 208 17.50 -14.46 -11.77
C ARG A 208 17.97 -13.78 -13.06
N ARG A 209 17.02 -13.48 -13.97
CA ARG A 209 17.28 -12.79 -15.25
C ARG A 209 17.89 -11.39 -15.05
N ILE A 210 17.41 -10.64 -14.07
CA ILE A 210 17.89 -9.29 -13.73
C ILE A 210 19.18 -9.34 -12.89
N GLY A 211 19.49 -10.46 -12.24
CA GLY A 211 20.64 -10.59 -11.35
C GLY A 211 20.37 -10.01 -9.94
N CYS A 212 19.11 -9.92 -9.50
CA CYS A 212 18.73 -9.29 -8.23
C CYS A 212 18.34 -10.33 -7.17
N LYS A 213 19.18 -10.54 -6.18
CA LYS A 213 18.93 -11.43 -5.04
C LYS A 213 17.99 -10.77 -4.03
N LEU A 214 16.78 -11.29 -3.86
CA LEU A 214 15.71 -10.65 -3.08
C LEU A 214 15.66 -11.08 -1.61
N VAL A 215 16.12 -12.30 -1.29
CA VAL A 215 15.97 -12.88 0.06
C VAL A 215 17.27 -12.76 0.84
N ARG A 216 17.16 -12.51 2.14
CA ARG A 216 18.31 -12.48 3.04
C ARG A 216 18.25 -13.65 4.03
N VAL A 217 19.19 -14.59 3.89
CA VAL A 217 19.34 -15.77 4.74
C VAL A 217 20.68 -15.67 5.45
N ASN A 218 20.70 -15.73 6.79
CA ASN A 218 21.91 -15.65 7.61
C ASN A 218 22.86 -14.49 7.27
N GLY A 219 22.26 -13.34 6.86
CA GLY A 219 23.03 -12.15 6.53
C GLY A 219 23.36 -12.01 5.03
N GLU A 220 23.30 -13.08 4.26
CA GLU A 220 23.62 -13.11 2.83
C GLU A 220 22.36 -13.03 1.95
N HIS A 221 22.48 -12.38 0.79
CA HIS A 221 21.43 -12.35 -0.20
C HIS A 221 21.49 -13.57 -1.11
N VAL A 222 20.33 -14.25 -1.27
CA VAL A 222 20.15 -15.42 -2.15
C VAL A 222 19.05 -15.17 -3.16
N TYR A 223 19.04 -15.91 -4.26
CA TYR A 223 17.92 -15.92 -5.20
C TYR A 223 16.74 -16.70 -4.63
N LEU A 224 15.54 -16.44 -5.16
CA LEU A 224 14.32 -17.10 -4.68
C LEU A 224 14.30 -18.61 -4.95
N ASP A 225 14.84 -19.04 -6.07
CA ASP A 225 14.99 -20.45 -6.44
C ASP A 225 16.00 -21.22 -5.59
N GLU A 226 16.92 -20.50 -4.93
CA GLU A 226 17.89 -21.05 -3.96
C GLU A 226 17.34 -21.06 -2.52
N LEU A 227 16.16 -20.43 -2.28
CA LEU A 227 15.60 -20.33 -0.94
C LEU A 227 15.09 -21.70 -0.46
N ASP A 228 15.66 -22.19 0.66
CA ASP A 228 15.16 -23.37 1.35
C ASP A 228 13.68 -23.15 1.78
N PRO A 229 12.76 -24.07 1.41
CA PRO A 229 11.36 -24.01 1.83
C PRO A 229 11.14 -23.99 3.34
N LEU A 230 12.07 -24.49 4.11
CA LEU A 230 12.03 -24.52 5.58
C LEU A 230 12.71 -23.31 6.23
N ALA A 231 13.42 -22.49 5.46
CA ALA A 231 14.09 -21.31 6.00
C ALA A 231 13.10 -20.34 6.63
N LYS A 232 13.46 -19.84 7.81
CA LYS A 232 12.71 -18.85 8.57
C LYS A 232 13.56 -17.60 8.76
N GLY A 233 12.88 -16.47 8.86
CA GLY A 233 13.49 -15.19 9.15
C GLY A 233 12.52 -14.33 9.98
N ARG A 234 12.61 -13.00 9.83
CA ARG A 234 11.69 -12.09 10.53
C ARG A 234 10.24 -12.49 10.26
N PRO A 235 9.44 -12.75 11.31
CA PRO A 235 8.03 -13.11 11.15
C PRO A 235 7.24 -11.97 10.51
N MET A 236 6.19 -12.30 9.80
CA MET A 236 5.19 -11.34 9.38
C MET A 236 4.38 -10.88 10.60
N LYS A 237 4.00 -9.60 10.61
CA LYS A 237 3.15 -9.08 11.68
C LYS A 237 1.79 -9.79 11.60
N SER A 238 1.41 -10.45 12.66
CA SER A 238 0.06 -11.01 12.80
C SER A 238 -0.92 -9.88 13.08
N LEU A 239 -2.03 -9.90 12.37
CA LEU A 239 -3.19 -9.02 12.58
C LEU A 239 -4.37 -9.91 12.89
N LYS A 240 -5.13 -9.56 13.91
CA LYS A 240 -6.37 -10.27 14.23
C LYS A 240 -7.45 -9.82 13.24
N MET A 241 -8.06 -10.79 12.57
CA MET A 241 -9.26 -10.49 11.77
C MET A 241 -10.39 -10.13 12.75
N PRO A 242 -11.18 -9.08 12.46
CA PRO A 242 -12.34 -8.76 13.28
C PRO A 242 -13.33 -9.93 13.23
N GLU A 243 -13.92 -10.23 14.37
CA GLU A 243 -15.04 -11.18 14.41
C GLU A 243 -16.25 -10.52 13.73
N CYS A 244 -16.83 -11.23 12.77
CA CYS A 244 -18.07 -10.76 12.14
C CYS A 244 -19.18 -10.83 13.19
N THR A 245 -19.51 -9.73 13.82
CA THR A 245 -20.74 -9.60 14.58
C THR A 245 -21.89 -9.42 13.57
N ILE A 246 -22.38 -10.55 13.08
CA ILE A 246 -23.68 -10.58 12.39
C ILE A 246 -24.74 -10.37 13.48
N PHE A 247 -25.32 -9.20 13.53
CA PHE A 247 -26.57 -8.94 14.25
C PHE A 247 -27.75 -9.07 13.32
#